data_5c80c1dd4a548f5a1b807f2a1f5f6eaf
#
_entry.id   5c80c1dd4a548f5a1b807f2a1f5f6eaf
#
_cell.length_a   1.000
_cell.length_b   1.000
_cell.length_c   1.000
_cell.angle_alpha   90.00
_cell.angle_beta   90.00
_cell.angle_gamma   90.00
#
_symmetry.space_group_name_H-M   'P 1'
#
loop_
_entity.id
_entity.type
_entity.pdbx_description
1 polymer ?
#
loop_
_entity_poly.entity_id
_entity_poly.type
_entity_poly.pdbx_seq_one_letter_code
_entity_poly.pdbx_strand_id
1 'polypeptide(L)'
;TIGYSRMNEVRKSKYEQCKIKGYKLLTFISKHSQIYTEKVGEGSIIMPGTYIGPLSEIGLCTVIRPRTVLAHHDIIGNYNWIADGCTVGGGVAVGDNCFIGLGTTVRNEISIANRTLIGAQSYIGMNTEEGKAYYGVPGKVADKESFEIINRV
;
A
#
# COMPACT_ATOMS: atom_id res chain seq x y z
N THR A 1 -15.97 -6.23 0.47
CA THR A 1 -14.56 -5.99 0.09
C THR A 1 -13.81 -7.31 0.06
N ILE A 2 -13.08 -7.57 -1.02
CA ILE A 2 -12.25 -8.75 -1.14
C ILE A 2 -10.85 -8.39 -0.65
N GLY A 3 -10.31 -9.18 0.27
CA GLY A 3 -8.99 -8.97 0.82
C GLY A 3 -7.85 -9.24 -0.17
N TYR A 4 -6.69 -9.48 0.33
CA TYR A 4 -5.43 -9.60 -0.44
C TYR A 4 -5.06 -11.04 -0.82
N SER A 5 -6.00 -11.98 -0.73
CA SER A 5 -5.76 -13.39 -1.03
C SER A 5 -5.15 -13.60 -2.42
N ARG A 6 -4.17 -14.50 -2.53
CA ARG A 6 -3.42 -14.81 -3.75
C ARG A 6 -2.85 -13.56 -4.42
N MET A 7 -2.14 -12.73 -3.67
CA MET A 7 -1.57 -11.49 -4.19
C MET A 7 -2.60 -10.66 -4.97
N ASN A 8 -3.77 -10.44 -4.36
CA ASN A 8 -4.88 -9.66 -4.93
C ASN A 8 -5.54 -10.23 -6.20
N GLU A 9 -5.13 -11.38 -6.71
CA GLU A 9 -5.70 -12.00 -7.92
C GLU A 9 -7.21 -12.27 -7.80
N VAL A 10 -7.69 -12.63 -6.60
CA VAL A 10 -9.13 -12.83 -6.37
C VAL A 10 -9.90 -11.52 -6.60
N ARG A 11 -9.35 -10.38 -6.15
CA ARG A 11 -9.98 -9.06 -6.34
C ARG A 11 -9.98 -8.67 -7.82
N LYS A 12 -8.87 -8.87 -8.52
CA LYS A 12 -8.75 -8.67 -9.97
C LYS A 12 -9.80 -9.48 -10.74
N SER A 13 -9.87 -10.79 -10.50
CA SER A 13 -10.85 -11.67 -11.15
C SER A 13 -12.29 -11.24 -10.90
N LYS A 14 -12.62 -10.81 -9.68
CA LYS A 14 -13.97 -10.30 -9.36
C LYS A 14 -14.28 -8.98 -10.04
N TYR A 15 -13.30 -8.08 -10.15
CA TYR A 15 -13.45 -6.85 -10.93
C TYR A 15 -13.79 -7.18 -12.39
N GLU A 16 -13.02 -8.05 -13.02
CA GLU A 16 -13.22 -8.46 -14.41
C GLU A 16 -14.62 -9.09 -14.63
N GLN A 17 -15.07 -9.98 -13.71
CA GLN A 17 -16.41 -10.56 -13.74
C GLN A 17 -17.51 -9.49 -13.64
N CYS A 18 -17.33 -8.48 -12.80
CA CYS A 18 -18.27 -7.36 -12.68
C CYS A 18 -18.33 -6.54 -13.98
N LYS A 19 -17.17 -6.28 -14.60
CA LYS A 19 -17.10 -5.52 -15.86
C LYS A 19 -17.77 -6.28 -17.01
N ILE A 20 -17.58 -7.59 -17.13
CA ILE A 20 -18.26 -8.44 -18.12
C ILE A 20 -19.78 -8.35 -17.96
N LYS A 21 -20.28 -8.24 -16.72
CA LYS A 21 -21.71 -8.07 -16.42
C LYS A 21 -22.22 -6.62 -16.61
N GLY A 22 -21.37 -5.70 -17.05
CA GLY A 22 -21.71 -4.30 -17.24
C GLY A 22 -21.80 -3.45 -15.95
N TYR A 23 -21.33 -3.96 -14.83
CA TYR A 23 -21.38 -3.22 -13.56
C TYR A 23 -20.31 -2.11 -13.50
N LYS A 24 -20.68 -0.98 -12.91
CA LYS A 24 -19.75 0.04 -12.45
C LYS A 24 -19.44 -0.21 -10.97
N LEU A 25 -18.16 -0.20 -10.62
CA LEU A 25 -17.76 -0.37 -9.23
C LEU A 25 -17.64 0.99 -8.55
N LEU A 26 -18.19 1.08 -7.34
CA LEU A 26 -18.05 2.27 -6.53
C LEU A 26 -16.58 2.46 -6.11
N THR A 27 -16.06 3.67 -6.32
CA THR A 27 -14.81 4.12 -5.69
C THR A 27 -15.16 4.77 -4.36
N PHE A 28 -14.59 4.28 -3.28
CA PHE A 28 -14.82 4.82 -1.94
C PHE A 28 -13.62 5.66 -1.50
N ILE A 29 -13.87 6.92 -1.21
CA ILE A 29 -12.88 7.83 -0.61
C ILE A 29 -13.48 8.34 0.70
N SER A 30 -12.80 8.06 1.80
CA SER A 30 -13.22 8.53 3.11
C SER A 30 -13.19 10.05 3.19
N LYS A 31 -14.24 10.65 3.73
CA LYS A 31 -14.28 12.10 4.02
C LYS A 31 -13.23 12.57 5.04
N HIS A 32 -12.59 11.64 5.74
CA HIS A 32 -11.51 11.88 6.70
C HIS A 32 -10.11 11.62 6.11
N SER A 33 -9.99 11.53 4.78
CA SER A 33 -8.72 11.48 4.06
C SER A 33 -8.41 12.84 3.42
N GLN A 34 -7.13 13.09 3.15
CA GLN A 34 -6.65 14.29 2.46
C GLN A 34 -6.11 13.87 1.09
N ILE A 35 -6.85 14.18 0.04
CA ILE A 35 -6.55 13.70 -1.31
C ILE A 35 -6.35 14.91 -2.23
N TYR A 36 -5.16 15.02 -2.82
CA TYR A 36 -4.76 16.11 -3.72
C TYR A 36 -4.60 15.64 -5.17
N THR A 37 -5.36 14.61 -5.55
CA THR A 37 -5.44 14.12 -6.94
C THR A 37 -6.87 13.74 -7.28
N GLU A 38 -7.24 13.88 -8.55
CA GLU A 38 -8.50 13.38 -9.10
C GLU A 38 -8.33 12.00 -9.77
N LYS A 39 -7.08 11.54 -9.93
CA LYS A 39 -6.74 10.30 -10.61
C LYS A 39 -6.83 9.12 -9.65
N VAL A 40 -8.05 8.71 -9.31
CA VAL A 40 -8.32 7.52 -8.49
C VAL A 40 -9.16 6.52 -9.30
N GLY A 41 -8.59 5.36 -9.56
CA GLY A 41 -9.20 4.31 -10.38
C GLY A 41 -10.48 3.73 -9.79
N GLU A 42 -11.36 3.28 -10.69
CA GLU A 42 -12.65 2.67 -10.37
C GLU A 42 -12.49 1.50 -9.39
N GLY A 43 -13.37 1.40 -8.42
CA GLY A 43 -13.40 0.33 -7.43
C GLY A 43 -12.34 0.42 -6.33
N SER A 44 -11.54 1.48 -6.33
CA SER A 44 -10.53 1.70 -5.30
C SER A 44 -11.15 2.15 -3.99
N ILE A 45 -10.48 1.86 -2.88
CA ILE A 45 -10.94 2.12 -1.52
C ILE A 45 -9.85 2.89 -0.77
N ILE A 46 -10.13 4.15 -0.45
CA ILE A 46 -9.24 5.01 0.34
C ILE A 46 -9.82 5.19 1.74
N MET A 47 -9.12 4.69 2.73
CA MET A 47 -9.60 4.63 4.11
C MET A 47 -9.25 5.91 4.91
N PRO A 48 -9.88 6.10 6.09
CA PRO A 48 -9.71 7.32 6.89
C PRO A 48 -8.25 7.64 7.26
N GLY A 49 -7.92 8.93 7.30
CA GLY A 49 -6.58 9.41 7.69
C GLY A 49 -5.50 9.17 6.65
N THR A 50 -5.87 8.69 5.47
CA THR A 50 -4.94 8.57 4.33
C THR A 50 -4.62 9.96 3.78
N TYR A 51 -3.34 10.20 3.47
CA TYR A 51 -2.88 11.35 2.71
C TYR A 51 -2.40 10.89 1.33
N ILE A 52 -2.88 11.52 0.27
CA ILE A 52 -2.39 11.32 -1.10
C ILE A 52 -2.02 12.68 -1.66
N GLY A 53 -0.73 12.89 -1.86
CA GLY A 53 -0.17 14.15 -2.31
C GLY A 53 -0.45 14.46 -3.79
N PRO A 54 -0.12 15.69 -4.22
CA PRO A 54 -0.41 16.16 -5.57
C PRO A 54 0.34 15.35 -6.63
N LEU A 55 -0.26 15.32 -7.84
CA LEU A 55 0.29 14.65 -9.02
C LEU A 55 0.46 13.13 -8.87
N SER A 56 -0.15 12.53 -7.84
CA SER A 56 -0.17 11.09 -7.67
C SER A 56 -1.33 10.46 -8.45
N GLU A 57 -1.19 9.20 -8.83
CA GLU A 57 -2.20 8.42 -9.56
C GLU A 57 -2.45 7.10 -8.85
N ILE A 58 -3.70 6.73 -8.68
CA ILE A 58 -4.11 5.46 -8.05
C ILE A 58 -4.85 4.62 -9.08
N GLY A 59 -4.38 3.42 -9.31
CA GLY A 59 -4.98 2.47 -10.25
C GLY A 59 -6.28 1.84 -9.77
N LEU A 60 -6.81 0.93 -10.59
CA LEU A 60 -8.09 0.25 -10.38
C LEU A 60 -8.08 -0.66 -9.16
N CYS A 61 -9.18 -0.71 -8.42
CA CYS A 61 -9.41 -1.65 -7.32
C CYS A 61 -8.26 -1.73 -6.31
N THR A 62 -7.53 -0.65 -6.13
CA THR A 62 -6.46 -0.53 -5.14
C THR A 62 -7.05 -0.15 -3.78
N VAL A 63 -6.61 -0.81 -2.74
CA VAL A 63 -7.04 -0.55 -1.35
C VAL A 63 -5.90 0.11 -0.60
N ILE A 64 -6.14 1.32 -0.11
CA ILE A 64 -5.22 2.07 0.74
C ILE A 64 -5.84 2.18 2.12
N ARG A 65 -5.18 1.55 3.07
CA ARG A 65 -5.64 1.40 4.44
C ARG A 65 -5.37 2.67 5.29
N PRO A 66 -5.97 2.76 6.48
CA PRO A 66 -5.92 3.97 7.30
C PRO A 66 -4.51 4.48 7.58
N ARG A 67 -4.39 5.81 7.66
CA ARG A 67 -3.15 6.51 8.04
C ARG A 67 -1.94 6.22 7.15
N THR A 68 -2.18 5.79 5.92
CA THR A 68 -1.13 5.67 4.89
C THR A 68 -0.85 7.04 4.29
N VAL A 69 0.42 7.32 4.04
CA VAL A 69 0.90 8.55 3.40
C VAL A 69 1.55 8.19 2.06
N LEU A 70 1.01 8.74 0.99
CA LEU A 70 1.64 8.80 -0.34
C LEU A 70 2.07 10.25 -0.58
N ALA A 71 3.36 10.51 -0.83
CA ALA A 71 3.87 11.89 -0.81
C ALA A 71 3.39 12.71 -2.03
N HIS A 72 4.05 12.62 -3.16
CA HIS A 72 3.69 13.34 -4.39
C HIS A 72 4.29 12.64 -5.61
N HIS A 73 3.65 12.79 -6.78
CA HIS A 73 4.09 12.17 -8.04
C HIS A 73 4.16 10.62 -7.95
N ASP A 74 3.44 10.02 -7.03
CA ASP A 74 3.43 8.56 -6.87
C ASP A 74 2.48 7.93 -7.89
N ILE A 75 2.93 6.88 -8.56
CA ILE A 75 2.11 6.10 -9.48
C ILE A 75 1.85 4.75 -8.84
N ILE A 76 0.65 4.55 -8.34
CA ILE A 76 0.22 3.29 -7.73
C ILE A 76 -0.61 2.52 -8.75
N GLY A 77 -0.13 1.37 -9.17
CA GLY A 77 -0.81 0.51 -10.13
C GLY A 77 -2.12 -0.11 -9.63
N ASN A 78 -2.60 -1.12 -10.34
CA ASN A 78 -3.90 -1.72 -10.13
C ASN A 78 -3.87 -2.84 -9.07
N TYR A 79 -5.01 -3.06 -8.43
CA TYR A 79 -5.26 -4.21 -7.53
C TYR A 79 -4.30 -4.29 -6.34
N ASN A 80 -3.68 -3.20 -5.95
CA ASN A 80 -2.74 -3.17 -4.83
C ASN A 80 -3.46 -3.22 -3.49
N TRP A 81 -2.76 -3.72 -2.47
CA TRP A 81 -3.14 -3.61 -1.08
C TRP A 81 -2.01 -2.93 -0.32
N ILE A 82 -2.26 -1.71 0.12
CA ILE A 82 -1.34 -0.94 0.97
C ILE A 82 -1.93 -0.90 2.37
N ALA A 83 -1.26 -1.56 3.30
CA ALA A 83 -1.74 -1.74 4.66
C ALA A 83 -1.61 -0.47 5.49
N ASP A 84 -2.14 -0.51 6.72
CA ASP A 84 -2.27 0.66 7.61
C ASP A 84 -0.90 1.27 7.95
N GLY A 85 -0.83 2.59 7.98
CA GLY A 85 0.32 3.34 8.46
C GLY A 85 1.57 3.28 7.58
N CYS A 86 1.45 2.89 6.31
CA CYS A 86 2.57 2.94 5.38
C CYS A 86 2.95 4.37 5.04
N THR A 87 4.24 4.60 4.78
CA THR A 87 4.76 5.89 4.29
C THR A 87 5.53 5.66 2.99
N VAL A 88 5.06 6.29 1.93
CA VAL A 88 5.66 6.21 0.59
C VAL A 88 6.22 7.56 0.23
N GLY A 89 7.51 7.61 -0.06
CA GLY A 89 8.22 8.82 -0.47
C GLY A 89 7.84 9.25 -1.87
N GLY A 90 8.11 10.50 -2.24
CA GLY A 90 7.69 11.06 -3.52
C GLY A 90 8.33 10.39 -4.73
N GLY A 91 7.58 10.32 -5.83
CA GLY A 91 8.04 9.76 -7.11
C GLY A 91 8.17 8.25 -7.12
N VAL A 92 7.50 7.55 -6.21
CA VAL A 92 7.50 6.09 -6.18
C VAL A 92 6.52 5.52 -7.20
N ALA A 93 6.98 4.51 -7.95
CA ALA A 93 6.13 3.74 -8.84
C ALA A 93 5.86 2.35 -8.23
N VAL A 94 4.61 2.02 -7.99
CA VAL A 94 4.17 0.70 -7.53
C VAL A 94 3.44 0.00 -8.67
N GLY A 95 3.91 -1.16 -9.06
CA GLY A 95 3.28 -1.99 -10.09
C GLY A 95 1.93 -2.57 -9.65
N ASP A 96 1.45 -3.55 -10.38
CA ASP A 96 0.16 -4.18 -10.13
C ASP A 96 0.25 -5.35 -9.13
N ASN A 97 -0.85 -5.63 -8.47
CA ASN A 97 -1.02 -6.80 -7.60
C ASN A 97 -0.04 -6.87 -6.41
N CYS A 98 0.52 -5.75 -5.98
CA CYS A 98 1.45 -5.72 -4.84
C CYS A 98 0.70 -5.77 -3.51
N PHE A 99 1.40 -6.29 -2.50
CA PHE A 99 1.00 -6.21 -1.11
C PHE A 99 2.07 -5.47 -0.31
N ILE A 100 1.71 -4.34 0.28
CA ILE A 100 2.60 -3.55 1.14
C ILE A 100 2.09 -3.67 2.57
N GLY A 101 2.89 -4.31 3.42
CA GLY A 101 2.55 -4.65 4.81
C GLY A 101 2.53 -3.44 5.73
N LEU A 102 1.91 -3.63 6.90
CA LEU A 102 1.70 -2.60 7.94
C LEU A 102 2.97 -1.81 8.25
N GLY A 103 2.87 -0.48 8.29
CA GLY A 103 3.95 0.40 8.74
C GLY A 103 5.21 0.37 7.87
N THR A 104 5.11 -0.10 6.64
CA THR A 104 6.23 -0.10 5.68
C THR A 104 6.60 1.32 5.29
N THR A 105 7.90 1.58 5.18
CA THR A 105 8.44 2.82 4.63
C THR A 105 9.14 2.54 3.30
N VAL A 106 8.77 3.27 2.25
CA VAL A 106 9.41 3.22 0.92
C VAL A 106 10.12 4.54 0.67
N ARG A 107 11.42 4.48 0.35
CA ARG A 107 12.21 5.66 0.00
C ARG A 107 11.68 6.28 -1.30
N ASN A 108 11.86 7.59 -1.46
CA ASN A 108 11.52 8.31 -2.68
C ASN A 108 12.22 7.71 -3.93
N GLU A 109 11.58 7.88 -5.08
CA GLU A 109 12.10 7.50 -6.41
C GLU A 109 12.41 5.99 -6.55
N ILE A 110 11.68 5.13 -5.82
CA ILE A 110 11.79 3.68 -5.88
C ILE A 110 10.71 3.09 -6.80
N SER A 111 11.07 2.06 -7.54
CA SER A 111 10.13 1.24 -8.30
C SER A 111 9.87 -0.08 -7.57
N ILE A 112 8.61 -0.32 -7.19
CA ILE A 112 8.11 -1.59 -6.68
C ILE A 112 7.53 -2.37 -7.85
N ALA A 113 8.17 -3.47 -8.24
CA ALA A 113 7.75 -4.28 -9.38
C ALA A 113 6.42 -5.01 -9.11
N ASN A 114 5.78 -5.50 -10.18
CA ASN A 114 4.51 -6.22 -10.07
C ASN A 114 4.60 -7.42 -9.12
N ARG A 115 3.51 -7.72 -8.43
CA ARG A 115 3.39 -8.89 -7.54
C ARG A 115 4.45 -8.93 -6.43
N THR A 116 4.99 -7.80 -6.05
CA THR A 116 5.91 -7.71 -4.90
C THR A 116 5.13 -7.80 -3.60
N LEU A 117 5.57 -8.67 -2.69
CA LEU A 117 5.11 -8.71 -1.31
C LEU A 117 6.12 -7.99 -0.42
N ILE A 118 5.68 -7.01 0.33
CA ILE A 118 6.50 -6.36 1.35
C ILE A 118 5.88 -6.66 2.71
N GLY A 119 6.65 -7.30 3.58
CA GLY A 119 6.26 -7.61 4.96
C GLY A 119 6.11 -6.35 5.80
N ALA A 120 5.42 -6.49 6.93
CA ALA A 120 5.20 -5.37 7.85
C ALA A 120 6.52 -4.78 8.38
N GLN A 121 6.53 -3.46 8.68
CA GLN A 121 7.66 -2.74 9.26
C GLN A 121 8.95 -2.82 8.43
N SER A 122 8.82 -3.01 7.10
CA SER A 122 9.98 -3.03 6.20
C SER A 122 10.39 -1.62 5.79
N TYR A 123 11.69 -1.43 5.59
CA TYR A 123 12.22 -0.28 4.87
C TYR A 123 12.69 -0.72 3.48
N ILE A 124 12.12 -0.11 2.44
CA ILE A 124 12.49 -0.37 1.05
C ILE A 124 13.27 0.81 0.52
N GLY A 125 14.58 0.63 0.38
CA GLY A 125 15.53 1.65 -0.08
C GLY A 125 16.08 1.41 -1.49
N MET A 126 15.58 0.39 -2.20
CA MET A 126 16.00 0.02 -3.55
C MET A 126 14.82 -0.49 -4.37
N ASN A 127 14.96 -0.49 -5.70
CA ASN A 127 13.97 -1.09 -6.59
C ASN A 127 13.78 -2.58 -6.28
N THR A 128 12.56 -3.05 -6.40
CA THR A 128 12.25 -4.46 -6.15
C THR A 128 12.18 -5.26 -7.45
N GLU A 129 12.25 -6.58 -7.32
CA GLU A 129 12.09 -7.52 -8.42
C GLU A 129 10.67 -8.10 -8.43
N GLU A 130 10.15 -8.37 -9.63
CA GLU A 130 8.81 -8.92 -9.81
C GLU A 130 8.62 -10.25 -9.09
N GLY A 131 7.48 -10.40 -8.41
CA GLY A 131 7.08 -11.63 -7.73
C GLY A 131 7.90 -11.99 -6.48
N LYS A 132 8.78 -11.08 -6.02
CA LYS A 132 9.62 -11.35 -4.83
C LYS A 132 8.96 -10.85 -3.55
N ALA A 133 9.39 -11.45 -2.44
CA ALA A 133 9.01 -11.05 -1.09
C ALA A 133 10.18 -10.37 -0.37
N TYR A 134 9.88 -9.24 0.28
CA TYR A 134 10.82 -8.43 1.06
C TYR A 134 10.33 -8.35 2.49
N TYR A 135 11.20 -8.60 3.45
CA TYR A 135 10.85 -8.60 4.87
C TYR A 135 11.72 -7.61 5.66
N GLY A 136 11.10 -6.90 6.59
CA GLY A 136 11.81 -6.13 7.60
C GLY A 136 12.50 -7.03 8.63
N VAL A 137 13.25 -6.41 9.52
CA VAL A 137 13.93 -7.11 10.62
C VAL A 137 12.89 -7.46 11.69
N PRO A 138 12.65 -8.76 11.99
CA PRO A 138 11.74 -9.12 13.07
C PRO A 138 12.22 -8.58 14.41
N GLY A 139 11.30 -8.21 15.29
CA GLY A 139 11.63 -7.90 16.67
C GLY A 139 12.33 -9.08 17.34
N LYS A 140 13.35 -8.80 18.11
CA LYS A 140 14.09 -9.82 18.90
C LYS A 140 13.83 -9.61 20.38
N VAL A 141 13.79 -10.71 21.13
CA VAL A 141 13.77 -10.66 22.58
C VAL A 141 15.11 -10.08 23.04
N ALA A 142 15.05 -9.08 23.90
CA ALA A 142 16.25 -8.52 24.53
C ALA A 142 16.73 -9.44 25.65
N ASP A 143 18.04 -9.44 25.91
CA ASP A 143 18.67 -10.22 27.00
C ASP A 143 18.33 -9.66 28.39
N LYS A 144 17.74 -8.46 28.45
CA LYS A 144 17.38 -7.74 29.68
C LYS A 144 15.87 -7.60 29.83
N GLU A 145 15.41 -7.63 31.05
CA GLU A 145 14.03 -7.32 31.39
C GLU A 145 13.66 -5.88 31.01
N SER A 146 12.42 -5.66 30.57
CA SER A 146 11.94 -4.34 30.16
C SER A 146 12.15 -3.24 31.21
N PHE A 147 11.96 -3.58 32.47
CA PHE A 147 12.16 -2.69 33.60
C PHE A 147 13.63 -2.21 33.76
N GLU A 148 14.60 -3.06 33.46
CA GLU A 148 16.02 -2.70 33.49
C GLU A 148 16.39 -1.75 32.35
N ILE A 149 15.71 -1.85 31.22
CA ILE A 149 15.95 -1.00 30.04
C ILE A 149 15.41 0.40 30.27
N ILE A 150 14.16 0.52 30.73
CA ILE A 150 13.48 1.81 30.85
C ILE A 150 14.09 2.74 31.91
N ASN A 151 14.72 2.17 32.95
CA ASN A 151 15.38 2.96 34.00
C ASN A 151 16.72 3.59 33.56
N ARG A 152 17.14 3.39 32.30
CA ARG A 152 18.37 3.98 31.73
C ARG A 152 18.11 5.14 30.79
N VAL A 153 16.84 5.46 30.56
CA VAL A 153 16.34 6.58 29.78
C VAL A 153 15.84 7.66 30.74
#